data_8b5416636ab8b633b754aed1a7b0edfa
#
_entry.id   8b5416636ab8b633b754aed1a7b0edfa
#
_cell.length_a   1.000
_cell.length_b   1.000
_cell.length_c   1.000
_cell.angle_alpha   90.00
_cell.angle_beta   90.00
_cell.angle_gamma   90.00
#
_symmetry.space_group_name_H-M   'P 1'
#
loop_
_entity.id
_entity.type
_entity.pdbx_description
1 polymer ?
#
loop_
_entity_poly.entity_id
_entity_poly.type
_entity_poly.pdbx_seq_one_letter_code
_entity_poly.pdbx_strand_id
1 'polypeptide(L)'
;MTSRRIRWLVIFRVLIITFLLFLSVGVQYRETQSLWHASLRLIYVLAGGTYLLSAAYLTLLRSLHHGEFNITLQAFFDVLIVSALIYYTGSIGSMYSVLYPLVIIYSALLMGRRGGLSVASACSLVYGLMLYLAQKGYIPSSYPGQTQSAGLTPEFVLTRAVIHIASFYIVALLTSFAVEQEKKLRMRLAEKENALDKLDQFHRSIIESVETGILTVDLTGRIKSLNRAAEELTGFSAGEVEGEKIDEVFPGFMTVLEQVNAEGGKSSRKRFETAVSQKSGQKIILGFSFSSLYDRERRIGDILIFQDLTAIKEMEAQAEKNKRLAFIGEMAAGLAHDLRNPLLSISGSIQMLQRDLKLDSTDERLMKVILRAKDQLENLIKNF
;
A
#
# COMPACT_ATOMS: atom_id res chain seq x y z
N MET A 1 -3.86 -23.35 -3.98
CA MET A 1 -5.04 -23.11 -3.08
C MET A 1 -5.99 -24.31 -2.94
N THR A 2 -6.18 -25.11 -3.94
CA THR A 2 -7.13 -26.25 -3.98
C THR A 2 -6.84 -27.34 -2.94
N SER A 3 -5.58 -27.72 -2.74
CA SER A 3 -5.24 -28.84 -1.82
C SER A 3 -5.51 -28.56 -0.34
N ARG A 4 -5.42 -27.30 0.10
CA ARG A 4 -5.74 -26.90 1.49
C ARG A 4 -7.25 -26.95 1.75
N ARG A 5 -8.07 -26.52 0.78
CA ARG A 5 -9.54 -26.56 0.88
C ARG A 5 -10.05 -28.00 0.93
N ILE A 6 -9.50 -28.89 0.10
CA ILE A 6 -9.88 -30.30 0.08
C ILE A 6 -9.50 -31.02 1.38
N ARG A 7 -8.33 -30.72 1.97
CA ARG A 7 -7.92 -31.25 3.28
C ARG A 7 -8.92 -30.85 4.39
N TRP A 8 -9.31 -29.58 4.44
CA TRP A 8 -10.31 -29.11 5.40
C TRP A 8 -11.66 -29.79 5.23
N LEU A 9 -12.08 -30.05 3.99
CA LEU A 9 -13.32 -30.80 3.69
C LEU A 9 -13.28 -32.23 4.28
N VAL A 10 -12.19 -32.94 4.02
CA VAL A 10 -12.03 -34.30 4.55
C VAL A 10 -12.04 -34.30 6.08
N ILE A 11 -11.32 -33.35 6.71
CA ILE A 11 -11.31 -33.21 8.17
C ILE A 11 -12.72 -32.95 8.70
N PHE A 12 -13.44 -32.00 8.12
CA PHE A 12 -14.78 -31.61 8.54
C PHE A 12 -15.80 -32.78 8.38
N ARG A 13 -15.69 -33.50 7.28
CA ARG A 13 -16.47 -34.71 7.02
C ARG A 13 -16.23 -35.80 8.07
N VAL A 14 -14.98 -36.12 8.36
CA VAL A 14 -14.61 -37.10 9.39
C VAL A 14 -15.13 -36.65 10.74
N LEU A 15 -15.02 -35.38 11.09
CA LEU A 15 -15.50 -34.84 12.35
C LEU A 15 -17.03 -34.96 12.49
N ILE A 16 -17.79 -34.61 11.44
CA ILE A 16 -19.26 -34.76 11.44
C ILE A 16 -19.66 -36.20 11.61
N ILE A 17 -19.05 -37.11 10.86
CA ILE A 17 -19.40 -38.55 10.93
C ILE A 17 -19.05 -39.12 12.28
N THR A 18 -17.89 -38.76 12.85
CA THR A 18 -17.50 -39.17 14.19
C THR A 18 -18.49 -38.68 15.24
N PHE A 19 -18.89 -37.40 15.13
CA PHE A 19 -19.88 -36.82 16.03
C PHE A 19 -21.25 -37.51 15.94
N LEU A 20 -21.73 -37.80 14.73
CA LEU A 20 -23.01 -38.50 14.51
C LEU A 20 -22.97 -39.94 15.00
N LEU A 21 -21.83 -40.61 14.77
CA LEU A 21 -21.64 -41.97 15.30
C LEU A 21 -21.68 -41.97 16.83
N PHE A 22 -20.97 -41.03 17.47
CA PHE A 22 -20.98 -40.86 18.91
C PHE A 22 -22.40 -40.62 19.46
N LEU A 23 -23.13 -39.69 18.80
CA LEU A 23 -24.53 -39.39 19.18
C LEU A 23 -25.43 -40.61 19.03
N SER A 24 -25.36 -41.33 17.90
CA SER A 24 -26.16 -42.50 17.62
C SER A 24 -25.89 -43.65 18.60
N VAL A 25 -24.60 -43.88 18.91
CA VAL A 25 -24.19 -44.86 19.91
C VAL A 25 -24.70 -44.49 21.30
N GLY A 26 -24.57 -43.20 21.68
CA GLY A 26 -25.03 -42.69 22.97
C GLY A 26 -26.54 -42.85 23.18
N VAL A 27 -27.34 -42.50 22.18
CA VAL A 27 -28.81 -42.69 22.23
C VAL A 27 -29.17 -44.15 22.31
N GLN A 28 -28.61 -45.00 21.46
CA GLN A 28 -28.93 -46.43 21.42
C GLN A 28 -28.45 -47.16 22.67
N TYR A 29 -27.29 -46.81 23.24
CA TYR A 29 -26.81 -47.39 24.50
C TYR A 29 -27.75 -47.10 25.66
N ARG A 30 -28.31 -45.88 25.70
CA ARG A 30 -29.30 -45.51 26.71
C ARG A 30 -30.58 -46.34 26.63
N GLU A 31 -31.02 -46.75 25.42
CA GLU A 31 -32.22 -47.54 25.22
C GLU A 31 -31.99 -49.03 25.39
N THR A 32 -30.88 -49.58 24.90
CA THR A 32 -30.66 -51.04 24.79
C THR A 32 -29.60 -51.57 25.73
N GLN A 33 -28.85 -50.72 26.44
CA GLN A 33 -27.73 -51.11 27.30
C GLN A 33 -26.66 -51.96 26.58
N SER A 34 -26.64 -51.97 25.25
CA SER A 34 -25.73 -52.75 24.41
C SER A 34 -25.09 -51.93 23.31
N LEU A 35 -23.76 -51.99 23.21
CA LEU A 35 -23.01 -51.37 22.13
C LEU A 35 -23.04 -52.18 20.82
N TRP A 36 -23.45 -53.42 20.84
CA TRP A 36 -23.44 -54.34 19.70
C TRP A 36 -24.83 -54.68 19.16
N HIS A 37 -25.80 -53.80 19.38
CA HIS A 37 -27.15 -54.01 18.87
C HIS A 37 -27.17 -54.00 17.33
N ALA A 38 -28.07 -54.80 16.74
CA ALA A 38 -28.19 -55.01 15.30
C ALA A 38 -28.34 -53.68 14.52
N SER A 39 -29.06 -52.69 15.10
CA SER A 39 -29.28 -51.37 14.53
C SER A 39 -27.99 -50.54 14.39
N LEU A 40 -27.00 -50.75 15.28
CA LEU A 40 -25.73 -50.01 15.26
C LEU A 40 -24.71 -50.62 14.29
N ARG A 41 -24.80 -51.94 14.00
CA ARG A 41 -23.82 -52.59 13.10
C ARG A 41 -23.69 -51.89 11.77
N LEU A 42 -24.80 -51.49 11.20
CA LEU A 42 -24.81 -50.80 9.91
C LEU A 42 -24.25 -49.39 9.97
N ILE A 43 -24.55 -48.65 11.05
CA ILE A 43 -23.98 -47.32 11.27
C ILE A 43 -22.46 -47.42 11.38
N TYR A 44 -21.94 -48.47 12.07
CA TYR A 44 -20.50 -48.75 12.13
C TYR A 44 -19.90 -49.06 10.75
N VAL A 45 -20.58 -49.87 9.92
CA VAL A 45 -20.15 -50.21 8.55
C VAL A 45 -20.13 -48.95 7.67
N LEU A 46 -21.16 -48.11 7.74
CA LEU A 46 -21.23 -46.87 6.98
C LEU A 46 -20.15 -45.87 7.44
N ALA A 47 -19.94 -45.72 8.75
CA ALA A 47 -18.88 -44.89 9.28
C ALA A 47 -17.48 -45.40 8.87
N GLY A 48 -17.24 -46.69 8.96
CA GLY A 48 -16.01 -47.33 8.47
C GLY A 48 -15.78 -47.09 6.99
N GLY A 49 -16.84 -47.27 6.17
CA GLY A 49 -16.81 -46.96 4.73
C GLY A 49 -16.45 -45.50 4.42
N THR A 50 -17.01 -44.56 5.18
CA THR A 50 -16.69 -43.14 4.99
C THR A 50 -15.26 -42.77 5.42
N TYR A 51 -14.71 -43.40 6.47
CA TYR A 51 -13.33 -43.26 6.85
C TYR A 51 -12.37 -43.81 5.79
N LEU A 52 -12.65 -45.03 5.27
CA LEU A 52 -11.89 -45.64 4.17
C LEU A 52 -11.91 -44.73 2.91
N LEU A 53 -13.09 -44.23 2.56
CA LEU A 53 -13.27 -43.35 1.42
C LEU A 53 -12.49 -42.02 1.64
N SER A 54 -12.52 -41.46 2.85
CA SER A 54 -11.79 -40.27 3.20
C SER A 54 -10.27 -40.49 3.12
N ALA A 55 -9.78 -41.64 3.56
CA ALA A 55 -8.36 -42.02 3.44
C ALA A 55 -7.96 -42.21 1.96
N ALA A 56 -8.82 -42.88 1.16
CA ALA A 56 -8.62 -43.06 -0.27
C ALA A 56 -8.53 -41.68 -0.99
N TYR A 57 -9.39 -40.72 -0.65
CA TYR A 57 -9.32 -39.37 -1.20
C TYR A 57 -8.05 -38.63 -0.81
N LEU A 58 -7.56 -38.78 0.40
CA LEU A 58 -6.29 -38.14 0.82
C LEU A 58 -5.09 -38.70 0.04
N THR A 59 -5.09 -40.01 -0.28
CA THR A 59 -4.04 -40.62 -1.09
C THR A 59 -4.18 -40.26 -2.57
N LEU A 60 -5.40 -40.25 -3.11
CA LEU A 60 -5.71 -39.91 -4.50
C LEU A 60 -5.44 -38.44 -4.84
N LEU A 61 -5.59 -37.52 -3.85
CA LEU A 61 -5.26 -36.11 -3.95
C LEU A 61 -3.79 -35.86 -4.34
N ARG A 62 -2.90 -36.81 -4.02
CA ARG A 62 -1.48 -36.72 -4.43
C ARG A 62 -1.25 -37.05 -5.90
N SER A 63 -2.16 -37.78 -6.53
CA SER A 63 -2.01 -38.34 -7.89
C SER A 63 -2.81 -37.58 -8.96
N LEU A 64 -3.96 -36.99 -8.65
CA LEU A 64 -4.88 -36.42 -9.63
C LEU A 64 -4.78 -34.89 -9.68
N HIS A 65 -4.39 -34.34 -10.83
CA HIS A 65 -4.25 -32.89 -11.10
C HIS A 65 -5.59 -32.14 -11.25
N HIS A 66 -6.73 -32.83 -11.34
CA HIS A 66 -8.06 -32.24 -11.60
C HIS A 66 -8.85 -32.02 -10.31
N GLY A 67 -8.58 -30.92 -9.60
CA GLY A 67 -9.18 -30.61 -8.30
C GLY A 67 -10.71 -30.48 -8.31
N GLU A 68 -11.32 -29.94 -9.38
CA GLU A 68 -12.79 -29.76 -9.46
C GLU A 68 -13.54 -31.08 -9.64
N PHE A 69 -13.05 -32.00 -10.48
CA PHE A 69 -13.63 -33.30 -10.70
C PHE A 69 -13.65 -34.13 -9.39
N ASN A 70 -12.55 -34.08 -8.65
CA ASN A 70 -12.47 -34.79 -7.35
C ASN A 70 -13.50 -34.31 -6.33
N ILE A 71 -13.75 -32.99 -6.25
CA ILE A 71 -14.73 -32.41 -5.34
C ILE A 71 -16.14 -32.86 -5.73
N THR A 72 -16.45 -32.86 -7.03
CA THR A 72 -17.76 -33.32 -7.54
C THR A 72 -17.99 -34.79 -7.24
N LEU A 73 -16.97 -35.61 -7.46
CA LEU A 73 -17.04 -37.05 -7.19
C LEU A 73 -17.24 -37.34 -5.69
N GLN A 74 -16.55 -36.61 -4.82
CA GLN A 74 -16.74 -36.71 -3.37
C GLN A 74 -18.16 -36.34 -2.96
N ALA A 75 -18.68 -35.22 -3.44
CA ALA A 75 -20.04 -34.79 -3.13
C ALA A 75 -21.09 -35.85 -3.57
N PHE A 76 -20.86 -36.46 -4.73
CA PHE A 76 -21.74 -37.56 -5.20
C PHE A 76 -21.73 -38.77 -4.26
N PHE A 77 -20.53 -39.23 -3.84
CA PHE A 77 -20.44 -40.32 -2.88
C PHE A 77 -21.04 -39.98 -1.52
N ASP A 78 -20.93 -38.73 -1.06
CA ASP A 78 -21.52 -38.26 0.18
C ASP A 78 -23.05 -38.30 0.12
N VAL A 79 -23.64 -37.91 -1.02
CA VAL A 79 -25.10 -38.04 -1.25
C VAL A 79 -25.50 -39.50 -1.17
N LEU A 80 -24.75 -40.44 -1.78
CA LEU A 80 -25.05 -41.87 -1.71
C LEU A 80 -24.96 -42.44 -0.30
N ILE A 81 -23.92 -42.06 0.46
CA ILE A 81 -23.74 -42.51 1.85
C ILE A 81 -24.88 -42.01 2.74
N VAL A 82 -25.24 -40.73 2.64
CA VAL A 82 -26.37 -40.14 3.39
C VAL A 82 -27.66 -40.84 3.00
N SER A 83 -27.88 -41.11 1.71
CA SER A 83 -29.06 -41.82 1.23
C SER A 83 -29.13 -43.25 1.76
N ALA A 84 -27.99 -43.95 1.78
CA ALA A 84 -27.93 -45.31 2.38
C ALA A 84 -28.24 -45.27 3.89
N LEU A 85 -27.72 -44.27 4.62
CA LEU A 85 -28.01 -44.10 6.03
C LEU A 85 -29.50 -43.84 6.26
N ILE A 86 -30.14 -42.98 5.49
CA ILE A 86 -31.57 -42.70 5.57
C ILE A 86 -32.38 -43.95 5.24
N TYR A 87 -32.00 -44.69 4.20
CA TYR A 87 -32.66 -45.95 3.82
C TYR A 87 -32.70 -46.94 4.99
N TYR A 88 -31.58 -47.17 5.65
CA TYR A 88 -31.46 -48.14 6.74
C TYR A 88 -32.07 -47.68 8.08
N THR A 89 -32.16 -46.37 8.29
CA THR A 89 -32.70 -45.81 9.54
C THR A 89 -34.20 -45.52 9.50
N GLY A 90 -34.92 -46.07 8.51
CA GLY A 90 -36.36 -45.98 8.45
C GLY A 90 -36.89 -45.04 7.37
N SER A 91 -36.07 -44.73 6.36
CA SER A 91 -36.50 -43.99 5.16
C SER A 91 -37.25 -42.67 5.48
N ILE A 92 -38.57 -42.67 5.44
CA ILE A 92 -39.40 -41.47 5.66
C ILE A 92 -39.29 -40.94 7.09
N GLY A 93 -39.12 -41.81 8.10
CA GLY A 93 -39.00 -41.43 9.51
C GLY A 93 -37.58 -41.03 9.94
N SER A 94 -36.60 -41.17 9.07
CA SER A 94 -35.21 -40.96 9.42
C SER A 94 -34.89 -39.49 9.78
N MET A 95 -34.35 -39.29 10.99
CA MET A 95 -33.81 -37.96 11.42
C MET A 95 -32.57 -37.56 10.65
N TYR A 96 -31.89 -38.50 9.98
CA TYR A 96 -30.64 -38.24 9.27
C TYR A 96 -30.82 -37.48 7.94
N SER A 97 -32.08 -37.20 7.53
CA SER A 97 -32.34 -36.33 6.36
C SER A 97 -31.75 -34.93 6.50
N VAL A 98 -31.48 -34.48 7.74
CA VAL A 98 -30.79 -33.21 8.05
C VAL A 98 -29.33 -33.16 7.54
N LEU A 99 -28.75 -34.32 7.17
CA LEU A 99 -27.40 -34.38 6.62
C LEU A 99 -27.31 -33.92 5.18
N TYR A 100 -28.39 -33.98 4.38
CA TYR A 100 -28.39 -33.44 3.02
C TYR A 100 -28.07 -31.95 2.95
N PRO A 101 -28.68 -31.08 3.76
CA PRO A 101 -28.27 -29.69 3.88
C PRO A 101 -26.78 -29.49 4.13
N LEU A 102 -26.15 -30.31 4.97
CA LEU A 102 -24.70 -30.20 5.22
C LEU A 102 -23.86 -30.50 3.97
N VAL A 103 -24.26 -31.56 3.22
CA VAL A 103 -23.61 -31.89 1.93
C VAL A 103 -23.77 -30.75 0.92
N ILE A 104 -24.93 -30.13 0.86
CA ILE A 104 -25.21 -28.98 -0.02
C ILE A 104 -24.38 -27.77 0.39
N ILE A 105 -24.30 -27.43 1.70
CA ILE A 105 -23.54 -26.31 2.21
C ILE A 105 -22.08 -26.43 1.82
N TYR A 106 -21.40 -27.55 2.14
CA TYR A 106 -19.99 -27.65 1.82
C TYR A 106 -19.73 -27.69 0.30
N SER A 107 -20.63 -28.26 -0.48
CA SER A 107 -20.52 -28.25 -1.95
C SER A 107 -20.64 -26.84 -2.50
N ALA A 108 -21.57 -26.03 -1.98
CA ALA A 108 -21.69 -24.62 -2.34
C ALA A 108 -20.45 -23.80 -1.92
N LEU A 109 -19.88 -24.07 -0.74
CA LEU A 109 -18.64 -23.41 -0.27
C LEU A 109 -17.42 -23.70 -1.16
N LEU A 110 -17.30 -24.91 -1.70
CA LEU A 110 -16.16 -25.35 -2.49
C LEU A 110 -16.28 -25.07 -3.98
N MET A 111 -17.47 -25.35 -4.54
CA MET A 111 -17.74 -25.29 -5.98
C MET A 111 -18.58 -24.06 -6.37
N GLY A 112 -18.99 -23.24 -5.39
CA GLY A 112 -19.84 -22.08 -5.61
C GLY A 112 -21.28 -22.45 -5.99
N ARG A 113 -21.99 -21.49 -6.57
CA ARG A 113 -23.44 -21.59 -6.86
C ARG A 113 -23.80 -22.81 -7.73
N ARG A 114 -23.02 -23.11 -8.77
CA ARG A 114 -23.28 -24.25 -9.67
C ARG A 114 -23.15 -25.59 -8.92
N GLY A 115 -22.12 -25.72 -8.11
CA GLY A 115 -21.91 -26.94 -7.30
C GLY A 115 -22.99 -27.14 -6.26
N GLY A 116 -23.35 -26.10 -5.51
CA GLY A 116 -24.42 -26.15 -4.53
C GLY A 116 -25.78 -26.57 -5.15
N LEU A 117 -26.15 -25.98 -6.28
CA LEU A 117 -27.39 -26.30 -6.99
C LEU A 117 -27.40 -27.72 -7.59
N SER A 118 -26.29 -28.18 -8.17
CA SER A 118 -26.18 -29.53 -8.75
C SER A 118 -26.32 -30.59 -7.66
N VAL A 119 -25.71 -30.42 -6.49
CA VAL A 119 -25.82 -31.32 -5.36
C VAL A 119 -27.22 -31.28 -4.74
N ALA A 120 -27.82 -30.08 -4.61
CA ALA A 120 -29.21 -29.97 -4.15
C ALA A 120 -30.18 -30.69 -5.08
N SER A 121 -29.98 -30.64 -6.40
CA SER A 121 -30.77 -31.38 -7.38
C SER A 121 -30.57 -32.89 -7.25
N ALA A 122 -29.34 -33.35 -7.06
CA ALA A 122 -29.03 -34.77 -6.83
C ALA A 122 -29.68 -35.27 -5.52
N CYS A 123 -29.57 -34.52 -4.42
CA CYS A 123 -30.22 -34.83 -3.16
C CYS A 123 -31.76 -34.93 -3.31
N SER A 124 -32.35 -33.96 -4.02
CA SER A 124 -33.80 -33.90 -4.27
C SER A 124 -34.29 -35.10 -5.08
N LEU A 125 -33.53 -35.49 -6.11
CA LEU A 125 -33.84 -36.63 -6.96
C LEU A 125 -33.78 -37.95 -6.17
N VAL A 126 -32.66 -38.16 -5.44
CA VAL A 126 -32.45 -39.39 -4.66
C VAL A 126 -33.46 -39.49 -3.53
N TYR A 127 -33.69 -38.40 -2.78
CA TYR A 127 -34.67 -38.38 -1.68
C TYR A 127 -36.10 -38.56 -2.19
N GLY A 128 -36.50 -37.89 -3.28
CA GLY A 128 -37.79 -38.04 -3.93
C GLY A 128 -38.03 -39.48 -4.42
N LEU A 129 -37.01 -40.11 -5.03
CA LEU A 129 -37.08 -41.53 -5.44
C LEU A 129 -37.25 -42.45 -4.24
N MET A 130 -36.54 -42.22 -3.15
CA MET A 130 -36.68 -42.99 -1.90
C MET A 130 -38.11 -42.91 -1.33
N LEU A 131 -38.67 -41.67 -1.29
CA LEU A 131 -40.03 -41.45 -0.83
C LEU A 131 -41.06 -42.21 -1.70
N TYR A 132 -40.89 -42.15 -3.03
CA TYR A 132 -41.74 -42.85 -3.99
C TYR A 132 -41.69 -44.37 -3.81
N LEU A 133 -40.47 -44.94 -3.68
CA LEU A 133 -40.29 -46.38 -3.46
C LEU A 133 -40.84 -46.84 -2.11
N ALA A 134 -40.72 -46.00 -1.06
CA ALA A 134 -41.30 -46.27 0.25
C ALA A 134 -42.87 -46.29 0.20
N GLN A 135 -43.46 -45.33 -0.55
CA GLN A 135 -44.90 -45.27 -0.76
C GLN A 135 -45.44 -46.52 -1.48
N LYS A 136 -44.63 -47.03 -2.44
CA LYS A 136 -45.03 -48.31 -3.16
C LYS A 136 -44.73 -49.56 -2.39
N GLY A 137 -44.18 -49.48 -1.17
CA GLY A 137 -43.87 -50.65 -0.33
C GLY A 137 -42.59 -51.39 -0.73
N TYR A 138 -41.82 -50.90 -1.67
CA TYR A 138 -40.52 -51.50 -2.06
C TYR A 138 -39.42 -51.31 -1.01
N ILE A 139 -39.56 -50.30 -0.16
CA ILE A 139 -38.59 -49.94 0.86
C ILE A 139 -39.30 -49.92 2.23
N PRO A 140 -38.68 -50.47 3.30
CA PRO A 140 -39.28 -50.46 4.63
C PRO A 140 -39.43 -49.03 5.14
N SER A 141 -40.62 -48.62 5.50
CA SER A 141 -40.96 -47.36 6.11
C SER A 141 -41.21 -47.57 7.60
N SER A 142 -40.15 -47.32 8.41
CA SER A 142 -40.30 -47.37 9.87
C SER A 142 -40.56 -45.96 10.39
N TYR A 143 -41.75 -45.73 10.95
CA TYR A 143 -42.04 -44.49 11.67
C TYR A 143 -42.11 -44.83 13.17
N PRO A 144 -41.40 -44.14 14.06
CA PRO A 144 -41.51 -44.39 15.49
C PRO A 144 -42.99 -44.21 15.95
N GLY A 145 -43.60 -45.23 16.44
CA GLY A 145 -44.98 -45.19 16.98
C GLY A 145 -46.11 -45.57 16.02
N GLN A 146 -45.84 -45.95 14.77
CA GLN A 146 -46.88 -46.54 13.88
C GLN A 146 -46.65 -48.05 13.63
N THR A 147 -47.62 -48.83 13.97
CA THR A 147 -47.71 -50.21 13.52
C THR A 147 -47.78 -50.25 11.99
N GLN A 148 -47.14 -51.26 11.38
CA GLN A 148 -46.91 -51.42 9.93
C GLN A 148 -48.11 -51.34 8.99
N SER A 149 -49.32 -51.13 9.49
CA SER A 149 -50.56 -51.21 8.74
C SER A 149 -51.26 -49.89 8.38
N ALA A 150 -50.76 -48.73 8.82
CA ALA A 150 -51.29 -47.47 8.36
C ALA A 150 -50.51 -47.06 7.11
N GLY A 151 -51.03 -47.31 5.92
CA GLY A 151 -50.44 -46.93 4.63
C GLY A 151 -50.09 -45.44 4.60
N LEU A 152 -48.88 -45.11 4.14
CA LEU A 152 -48.45 -43.72 3.93
C LEU A 152 -49.40 -43.05 2.97
N THR A 153 -50.15 -42.06 3.46
CA THR A 153 -51.05 -41.32 2.57
C THR A 153 -50.25 -40.56 1.53
N PRO A 154 -50.71 -40.57 0.27
CA PRO A 154 -49.99 -39.82 -0.79
C PRO A 154 -49.75 -38.34 -0.43
N GLU A 155 -50.66 -37.72 0.30
CA GLU A 155 -50.58 -36.34 0.76
C GLU A 155 -49.42 -36.09 1.74
N PHE A 156 -49.20 -37.01 2.68
CA PHE A 156 -48.11 -36.97 3.63
C PHE A 156 -46.74 -37.08 2.94
N VAL A 157 -46.62 -38.01 1.99
CA VAL A 157 -45.37 -38.21 1.21
C VAL A 157 -45.09 -37.00 0.37
N LEU A 158 -46.11 -36.45 -0.29
CA LEU A 158 -45.98 -35.26 -1.11
C LEU A 158 -45.56 -34.03 -0.26
N THR A 159 -46.22 -33.82 0.87
CA THR A 159 -45.89 -32.71 1.79
C THR A 159 -44.42 -32.77 2.26
N ARG A 160 -43.98 -33.98 2.67
CA ARG A 160 -42.57 -34.18 3.04
C ARG A 160 -41.62 -33.95 1.90
N ALA A 161 -41.92 -34.45 0.70
CA ALA A 161 -41.08 -34.22 -0.46
C ALA A 161 -40.93 -32.72 -0.75
N VAL A 162 -42.05 -32.00 -0.78
CA VAL A 162 -42.05 -30.54 -1.05
C VAL A 162 -41.21 -29.77 0.00
N ILE A 163 -41.42 -30.05 1.28
CA ILE A 163 -40.69 -29.38 2.37
C ILE A 163 -39.17 -29.61 2.25
N HIS A 164 -38.74 -30.88 2.07
CA HIS A 164 -37.30 -31.19 2.01
C HIS A 164 -36.65 -30.64 0.73
N ILE A 165 -37.32 -30.81 -0.42
CA ILE A 165 -36.81 -30.28 -1.70
C ILE A 165 -36.70 -28.77 -1.63
N ALA A 166 -37.73 -28.07 -1.14
CA ALA A 166 -37.67 -26.61 -0.95
C ALA A 166 -36.54 -26.22 -0.01
N SER A 167 -36.35 -26.93 1.13
CA SER A 167 -35.27 -26.67 2.06
C SER A 167 -33.89 -26.86 1.43
N PHE A 168 -33.68 -27.87 0.58
CA PHE A 168 -32.42 -28.10 -0.11
C PHE A 168 -32.04 -26.95 -1.05
N TYR A 169 -33.01 -26.48 -1.83
CA TYR A 169 -32.77 -25.33 -2.72
C TYR A 169 -32.60 -24.02 -1.95
N ILE A 170 -33.36 -23.78 -0.89
CA ILE A 170 -33.19 -22.60 -0.02
C ILE A 170 -31.78 -22.59 0.58
N VAL A 171 -31.34 -23.73 1.14
CA VAL A 171 -29.98 -23.84 1.70
C VAL A 171 -28.90 -23.61 0.63
N ALA A 172 -29.07 -24.22 -0.56
CA ALA A 172 -28.14 -24.04 -1.68
C ALA A 172 -28.04 -22.58 -2.12
N LEU A 173 -29.18 -21.90 -2.23
CA LEU A 173 -29.23 -20.48 -2.64
C LEU A 173 -28.64 -19.56 -1.58
N LEU A 174 -29.03 -19.74 -0.30
CA LEU A 174 -28.52 -18.90 0.80
C LEU A 174 -27.00 -19.06 0.96
N THR A 175 -26.52 -20.31 0.94
CA THR A 175 -25.08 -20.57 1.06
C THR A 175 -24.34 -20.00 -0.15
N SER A 176 -24.85 -20.19 -1.35
CA SER A 176 -24.23 -19.64 -2.57
C SER A 176 -24.18 -18.10 -2.54
N PHE A 177 -25.24 -17.46 -2.06
CA PHE A 177 -25.29 -16.01 -1.87
C PHE A 177 -24.24 -15.54 -0.87
N ALA A 178 -24.15 -16.21 0.30
CA ALA A 178 -23.17 -15.88 1.33
C ALA A 178 -21.72 -16.00 0.81
N VAL A 179 -21.42 -17.08 0.08
CA VAL A 179 -20.09 -17.28 -0.54
C VAL A 179 -19.76 -16.19 -1.57
N GLU A 180 -20.74 -15.80 -2.38
CA GLU A 180 -20.55 -14.75 -3.37
C GLU A 180 -20.30 -13.39 -2.71
N GLN A 181 -21.03 -13.07 -1.66
CA GLN A 181 -20.83 -11.83 -0.88
C GLN A 181 -19.45 -11.81 -0.21
N GLU A 182 -19.04 -12.92 0.42
CA GLU A 182 -17.70 -13.03 1.01
C GLU A 182 -16.60 -12.80 -0.04
N LYS A 183 -16.75 -13.41 -1.22
CA LYS A 183 -15.79 -13.23 -2.32
C LYS A 183 -15.70 -11.77 -2.78
N LYS A 184 -16.86 -11.11 -2.95
CA LYS A 184 -16.91 -9.69 -3.33
C LYS A 184 -16.26 -8.80 -2.26
N LEU A 185 -16.52 -9.08 -0.98
CA LEU A 185 -15.95 -8.32 0.12
C LEU A 185 -14.43 -8.46 0.17
N ARG A 186 -13.92 -9.69 0.03
CA ARG A 186 -12.46 -9.94 -0.02
C ARG A 186 -11.77 -9.22 -1.19
N MET A 187 -12.40 -9.22 -2.37
CA MET A 187 -11.84 -8.48 -3.52
C MET A 187 -11.78 -6.98 -3.25
N ARG A 188 -12.87 -6.39 -2.68
CA ARG A 188 -12.89 -4.97 -2.33
C ARG A 188 -11.85 -4.59 -1.26
N LEU A 189 -11.62 -5.46 -0.29
CA LEU A 189 -10.58 -5.26 0.72
C LEU A 189 -9.18 -5.27 0.08
N ALA A 190 -8.89 -6.26 -0.75
CA ALA A 190 -7.62 -6.33 -1.47
C ALA A 190 -7.38 -5.12 -2.42
N GLU A 191 -8.43 -4.65 -3.10
CA GLU A 191 -8.35 -3.44 -3.93
C GLU A 191 -8.03 -2.19 -3.09
N LYS A 192 -8.67 -2.04 -1.91
CA LYS A 192 -8.40 -0.91 -1.01
C LYS A 192 -7.00 -0.97 -0.41
N GLU A 193 -6.52 -2.15 0.00
CA GLU A 193 -5.14 -2.33 0.47
C GLU A 193 -4.13 -1.94 -0.61
N ASN A 194 -4.30 -2.45 -1.82
CA ASN A 194 -3.44 -2.09 -2.95
C ASN A 194 -3.48 -0.58 -3.30
N ALA A 195 -4.66 0.05 -3.15
CA ALA A 195 -4.79 1.49 -3.40
C ALA A 195 -4.08 2.32 -2.33
N LEU A 196 -4.15 1.89 -1.05
CA LEU A 196 -3.43 2.52 0.06
C LEU A 196 -1.92 2.38 -0.12
N ASP A 197 -1.43 1.19 -0.45
CA ASP A 197 0.00 0.95 -0.69
C ASP A 197 0.54 1.80 -1.84
N LYS A 198 -0.22 1.89 -2.94
CA LYS A 198 0.15 2.78 -4.07
C LYS A 198 0.18 4.25 -3.68
N LEU A 199 -0.77 4.70 -2.86
CA LEU A 199 -0.83 6.07 -2.38
C LEU A 199 0.37 6.39 -1.48
N ASP A 200 0.72 5.48 -0.56
CA ASP A 200 1.88 5.63 0.32
C ASP A 200 3.20 5.67 -0.47
N GLN A 201 3.37 4.74 -1.42
CA GLN A 201 4.52 4.75 -2.34
C GLN A 201 4.61 6.04 -3.16
N PHE A 202 3.45 6.53 -3.64
CA PHE A 202 3.40 7.77 -4.41
C PHE A 202 3.81 8.98 -3.56
N HIS A 203 3.31 9.09 -2.32
CA HIS A 203 3.69 10.15 -1.39
C HIS A 203 5.19 10.10 -1.08
N ARG A 204 5.74 8.94 -0.79
CA ARG A 204 7.19 8.77 -0.56
C ARG A 204 7.99 9.18 -1.78
N SER A 205 7.60 8.71 -2.97
CA SER A 205 8.29 9.06 -4.22
C SER A 205 8.28 10.57 -4.48
N ILE A 206 7.18 11.28 -4.19
CA ILE A 206 7.14 12.74 -4.31
C ILE A 206 8.15 13.38 -3.36
N ILE A 207 8.13 13.00 -2.08
CA ILE A 207 9.01 13.59 -1.07
C ILE A 207 10.49 13.32 -1.41
N GLU A 208 10.81 12.14 -1.91
CA GLU A 208 12.17 11.74 -2.28
C GLU A 208 12.66 12.33 -3.62
N SER A 209 11.74 12.66 -4.53
CA SER A 209 12.09 13.25 -5.84
C SER A 209 12.32 14.76 -5.81
N VAL A 210 11.97 15.44 -4.72
CA VAL A 210 12.18 16.88 -4.56
C VAL A 210 13.65 17.14 -4.25
N GLU A 211 14.31 18.00 -5.06
CA GLU A 211 15.71 18.41 -4.87
C GLU A 211 15.93 19.32 -3.63
N THR A 212 14.87 19.62 -2.93
CA THR A 212 14.87 20.43 -1.72
C THR A 212 14.94 19.53 -0.50
N GLY A 213 15.83 19.79 0.43
CA GLY A 213 15.93 19.07 1.70
C GLY A 213 14.67 19.30 2.54
N ILE A 214 14.05 18.22 2.98
CA ILE A 214 12.87 18.22 3.87
C ILE A 214 13.25 17.48 5.13
N LEU A 215 13.09 18.14 6.28
CA LEU A 215 13.30 17.59 7.60
C LEU A 215 12.07 17.85 8.44
N THR A 216 11.60 16.86 9.20
CA THR A 216 10.50 17.03 10.16
C THR A 216 10.99 16.81 11.57
N VAL A 217 10.48 17.64 12.50
CA VAL A 217 10.75 17.51 13.93
C VAL A 217 9.44 17.39 14.70
N ASP A 218 9.49 16.73 15.86
CA ASP A 218 8.36 16.72 16.78
C ASP A 218 8.32 18.00 17.64
N LEU A 219 7.31 18.09 18.52
CA LEU A 219 7.13 19.24 19.42
C LEU A 219 8.28 19.43 20.40
N THR A 220 9.14 18.44 20.60
CA THR A 220 10.32 18.48 21.49
C THR A 220 11.60 18.83 20.74
N GLY A 221 11.52 19.07 19.41
CA GLY A 221 12.65 19.37 18.55
C GLY A 221 13.47 18.11 18.16
N ARG A 222 12.90 16.90 18.30
CA ARG A 222 13.56 15.68 17.82
C ARG A 222 13.23 15.41 16.37
N ILE A 223 14.26 15.03 15.62
CA ILE A 223 14.15 14.71 14.18
C ILE A 223 13.31 13.45 14.01
N LYS A 224 12.28 13.52 13.16
CA LYS A 224 11.38 12.41 12.81
C LYS A 224 11.66 11.83 11.43
N SER A 225 12.03 12.67 10.48
CA SER A 225 12.37 12.20 9.14
C SER A 225 13.26 13.18 8.39
N LEU A 226 14.08 12.64 7.50
CA LEU A 226 14.82 13.35 6.45
C LEU A 226 14.43 12.73 5.11
N ASN A 227 14.27 13.56 4.07
CA ASN A 227 14.21 13.06 2.70
C ASN A 227 15.63 12.89 2.12
N ARG A 228 15.72 12.21 0.99
CA ARG A 228 16.98 11.94 0.31
C ARG A 228 17.79 13.21 0.01
N ALA A 229 17.15 14.29 -0.47
CA ALA A 229 17.81 15.54 -0.73
C ALA A 229 18.41 16.16 0.54
N ALA A 230 17.73 16.04 1.69
CA ALA A 230 18.27 16.47 2.98
C ALA A 230 19.51 15.67 3.39
N GLU A 231 19.53 14.36 3.17
CA GLU A 231 20.71 13.51 3.42
C GLU A 231 21.89 13.92 2.54
N GLU A 232 21.65 14.13 1.23
CA GLU A 232 22.69 14.55 0.27
C GLU A 232 23.25 15.94 0.60
N LEU A 233 22.38 16.89 0.99
CA LEU A 233 22.79 18.25 1.33
C LEU A 233 23.54 18.37 2.65
N THR A 234 23.18 17.56 3.65
CA THR A 234 23.77 17.65 5.00
C THR A 234 24.90 16.65 5.23
N GLY A 235 24.89 15.54 4.48
CA GLY A 235 25.81 14.42 4.64
C GLY A 235 25.47 13.49 5.80
N PHE A 236 24.32 13.69 6.47
CA PHE A 236 23.81 12.83 7.51
C PHE A 236 22.75 11.90 6.93
N SER A 237 22.77 10.60 7.28
CA SER A 237 21.69 9.69 6.92
C SER A 237 20.52 9.77 7.90
N ALA A 238 19.30 9.54 7.41
CA ALA A 238 18.09 9.55 8.25
C ALA A 238 18.23 8.63 9.47
N GLY A 239 18.79 7.41 9.29
CA GLY A 239 18.97 6.44 10.36
C GLY A 239 19.97 6.87 11.45
N GLU A 240 20.88 7.82 11.16
CA GLU A 240 21.83 8.35 12.14
C GLU A 240 21.22 9.46 13.01
N VAL A 241 20.28 10.21 12.48
CA VAL A 241 19.77 11.43 13.12
C VAL A 241 18.33 11.31 13.59
N GLU A 242 17.62 10.25 13.21
CA GLU A 242 16.25 10.01 13.67
C GLU A 242 16.20 9.82 15.20
N GLY A 243 15.37 10.64 15.86
CA GLY A 243 15.26 10.67 17.31
C GLY A 243 16.25 11.59 18.03
N GLU A 244 17.31 12.08 17.35
CA GLU A 244 18.24 13.05 17.91
C GLU A 244 17.63 14.45 17.93
N LYS A 245 18.12 15.32 18.82
CA LYS A 245 17.69 16.71 18.84
C LYS A 245 18.30 17.47 17.67
N ILE A 246 17.49 18.28 17.00
CA ILE A 246 17.94 19.05 15.85
C ILE A 246 19.15 19.95 16.15
N ASP A 247 19.24 20.48 17.37
CA ASP A 247 20.31 21.38 17.78
C ASP A 247 21.66 20.65 18.00
N GLU A 248 21.60 19.35 18.26
CA GLU A 248 22.81 18.49 18.38
C GLU A 248 23.39 18.18 16.99
N VAL A 249 22.52 18.05 15.99
CA VAL A 249 22.90 17.76 14.60
C VAL A 249 23.21 19.06 13.83
N PHE A 250 22.44 20.11 14.07
CA PHE A 250 22.54 21.43 13.43
C PHE A 250 22.57 22.53 14.51
N PRO A 251 23.74 22.84 15.09
CA PRO A 251 23.86 23.81 16.17
C PRO A 251 23.32 25.20 15.80
N GLY A 252 22.53 25.81 16.70
CA GLY A 252 21.91 27.12 16.51
C GLY A 252 20.56 27.11 15.82
N PHE A 253 20.07 25.94 15.40
CA PHE A 253 18.81 25.83 14.69
C PHE A 253 17.59 26.07 15.60
N MET A 254 17.67 25.65 16.86
CA MET A 254 16.61 25.91 17.85
C MET A 254 16.42 27.39 18.16
N THR A 255 17.50 28.16 18.20
CA THR A 255 17.42 29.62 18.41
C THR A 255 16.62 30.32 17.31
N VAL A 256 16.80 29.87 16.06
CA VAL A 256 16.04 30.38 14.92
C VAL A 256 14.58 29.92 14.98
N LEU A 257 14.34 28.68 15.36
CA LEU A 257 12.98 28.11 15.54
C LEU A 257 12.19 28.86 16.62
N GLU A 258 12.84 29.20 17.75
CA GLU A 258 12.23 29.96 18.84
C GLU A 258 11.92 31.40 18.42
N GLN A 259 12.80 32.05 17.68
CA GLN A 259 12.55 33.39 17.12
C GLN A 259 11.34 33.41 16.18
N VAL A 260 11.21 32.41 15.31
CA VAL A 260 10.07 32.26 14.39
C VAL A 260 8.77 32.02 15.14
N ASN A 261 8.81 31.18 16.17
CA ASN A 261 7.64 30.87 17.01
C ASN A 261 7.21 32.08 17.87
N ALA A 262 8.15 32.89 18.36
CA ALA A 262 7.87 34.09 19.14
C ALA A 262 7.22 35.20 18.30
N GLU A 263 7.49 35.27 17.02
CA GLU A 263 6.89 36.26 16.08
C GLU A 263 5.46 35.88 15.61
N GLY A 264 4.80 34.91 16.25
CA GLY A 264 3.37 34.63 16.10
C GLY A 264 2.96 33.64 15.02
N GLY A 265 3.81 32.67 14.63
CA GLY A 265 3.42 31.36 14.04
C GLY A 265 2.58 31.32 12.76
N LYS A 266 2.01 32.40 12.27
CA LYS A 266 0.99 32.42 11.21
C LYS A 266 1.47 32.71 9.79
N SER A 267 2.73 33.02 9.58
CA SER A 267 3.21 33.29 8.21
C SER A 267 4.71 33.07 8.07
N SER A 268 5.10 31.84 8.01
CA SER A 268 6.49 31.49 7.75
C SER A 268 6.79 31.45 6.24
N ARG A 269 6.67 32.58 5.58
CA ARG A 269 7.31 32.85 4.28
C ARG A 269 8.65 33.56 4.44
N LYS A 270 9.15 33.73 5.68
CA LYS A 270 10.49 34.27 5.87
C LYS A 270 11.50 33.18 5.52
N ARG A 271 12.34 33.47 4.55
CA ARG A 271 13.49 32.68 4.16
C ARG A 271 14.67 33.14 5.01
N PHE A 272 15.29 32.18 5.68
CA PHE A 272 16.51 32.42 6.45
C PHE A 272 17.70 31.86 5.68
N GLU A 273 18.83 32.49 5.78
CA GLU A 273 20.06 32.02 5.18
C GLU A 273 21.11 31.86 6.28
N THR A 274 21.77 30.72 6.31
CA THR A 274 22.87 30.48 7.25
C THR A 274 23.93 29.60 6.62
N ALA A 275 25.18 29.81 7.05
CA ALA A 275 26.26 28.91 6.68
C ALA A 275 26.27 27.71 7.61
N VAL A 276 26.11 26.51 7.03
CA VAL A 276 26.10 25.24 7.76
C VAL A 276 27.32 24.43 7.33
N SER A 277 27.92 23.72 8.29
CA SER A 277 28.97 22.75 7.99
C SER A 277 28.34 21.37 7.75
N GLN A 278 28.56 20.82 6.57
CA GLN A 278 28.22 19.43 6.30
C GLN A 278 29.02 18.47 7.20
N LYS A 279 28.57 17.22 7.32
CA LYS A 279 29.35 16.17 8.02
C LYS A 279 30.78 16.01 7.51
N SER A 280 31.02 16.32 6.23
CA SER A 280 32.35 16.35 5.59
C SER A 280 33.25 17.49 6.03
N GLY A 281 32.71 18.48 6.77
CA GLY A 281 33.41 19.74 7.11
C GLY A 281 33.29 20.82 6.03
N GLN A 282 32.71 20.57 4.88
CA GLN A 282 32.47 21.58 3.84
C GLN A 282 31.40 22.56 4.31
N LYS A 283 31.64 23.85 4.10
CA LYS A 283 30.68 24.92 4.40
C LYS A 283 29.77 25.15 3.19
N ILE A 284 28.48 25.11 3.40
CA ILE A 284 27.46 25.43 2.41
C ILE A 284 26.56 26.54 2.94
N ILE A 285 25.93 27.30 2.04
CA ILE A 285 24.95 28.32 2.40
C ILE A 285 23.58 27.73 2.19
N LEU A 286 22.89 27.45 3.30
CA LEU A 286 21.52 26.93 3.26
C LEU A 286 20.52 28.07 3.38
N GLY A 287 19.59 28.12 2.43
CA GLY A 287 18.35 28.88 2.55
C GLY A 287 17.26 27.98 3.11
N PHE A 288 16.62 28.32 4.22
CA PHE A 288 15.63 27.48 4.85
C PHE A 288 14.36 28.23 5.27
N SER A 289 13.28 27.51 5.36
CA SER A 289 11.99 27.99 5.85
C SER A 289 11.35 26.95 6.76
N PHE A 290 10.54 27.41 7.70
CA PHE A 290 9.81 26.60 8.65
C PHE A 290 8.31 26.66 8.41
N SER A 291 7.63 25.57 8.66
CA SER A 291 6.17 25.51 8.71
C SER A 291 5.72 24.54 9.79
N SER A 292 4.72 24.93 10.57
CA SER A 292 4.16 24.02 11.57
C SER A 292 3.36 22.91 10.92
N LEU A 293 3.57 21.69 11.39
CA LEU A 293 2.87 20.49 10.93
C LEU A 293 1.66 20.22 11.82
N TYR A 294 0.49 20.07 11.20
CA TYR A 294 -0.76 19.84 11.89
C TYR A 294 -1.37 18.51 11.45
N ASP A 295 -1.87 17.75 12.42
CA ASP A 295 -2.83 16.67 12.18
C ASP A 295 -4.21 17.19 12.56
N ARG A 296 -5.08 17.45 11.56
CA ARG A 296 -6.34 18.17 11.68
C ARG A 296 -6.13 19.56 12.31
N GLU A 297 -6.48 19.74 13.59
CA GLU A 297 -6.31 21.01 14.33
C GLU A 297 -5.17 20.96 15.36
N ARG A 298 -4.55 19.80 15.57
CA ARG A 298 -3.51 19.61 16.56
C ARG A 298 -2.12 19.75 15.91
N ARG A 299 -1.31 20.69 16.41
CA ARG A 299 0.11 20.77 16.01
C ARG A 299 0.82 19.50 16.50
N ILE A 300 1.54 18.85 15.60
CA ILE A 300 2.27 17.60 15.86
C ILE A 300 3.79 17.76 15.72
N GLY A 301 4.25 18.89 15.19
CA GLY A 301 5.67 19.18 15.00
C GLY A 301 5.88 20.34 14.04
N ASP A 302 7.07 20.39 13.48
CA ASP A 302 7.45 21.38 12.47
C ASP A 302 8.14 20.69 11.29
N ILE A 303 7.99 21.30 10.11
CA ILE A 303 8.67 20.93 8.89
C ILE A 303 9.66 22.01 8.51
N LEU A 304 10.87 21.60 8.22
CA LEU A 304 11.93 22.43 7.71
C LEU A 304 12.17 22.08 6.25
N ILE A 305 12.22 23.11 5.44
CA ILE A 305 12.50 22.98 4.00
C ILE A 305 13.76 23.81 3.74
N PHE A 306 14.79 23.22 3.15
CA PHE A 306 16.05 23.88 2.91
C PHE A 306 16.66 23.54 1.56
N GLN A 307 17.38 24.50 1.00
CA GLN A 307 18.01 24.43 -0.32
C GLN A 307 19.43 24.96 -0.23
N ASP A 308 20.36 24.36 -0.98
CA ASP A 308 21.71 24.90 -1.14
C ASP A 308 21.68 26.14 -2.05
N LEU A 309 22.12 27.25 -1.49
CA LEU A 309 22.23 28.53 -2.19
C LEU A 309 23.67 28.88 -2.55
N THR A 310 24.64 28.00 -2.29
CA THR A 310 26.09 28.30 -2.45
C THR A 310 26.40 28.76 -3.87
N ALA A 311 25.98 27.98 -4.87
CA ALA A 311 26.22 28.34 -6.27
C ALA A 311 25.52 29.66 -6.69
N ILE A 312 24.31 29.89 -6.16
CA ILE A 312 23.57 31.15 -6.42
C ILE A 312 24.32 32.33 -5.84
N LYS A 313 24.79 32.25 -4.59
CA LYS A 313 25.55 33.32 -3.92
C LYS A 313 26.91 33.59 -4.58
N GLU A 314 27.58 32.54 -5.05
CA GLU A 314 28.81 32.68 -5.82
C GLU A 314 28.57 33.42 -7.16
N MET A 315 27.51 33.08 -7.87
CA MET A 315 27.10 33.76 -9.10
C MET A 315 26.71 35.22 -8.84
N GLU A 316 25.96 35.51 -7.78
CA GLU A 316 25.61 36.88 -7.38
C GLU A 316 26.86 37.71 -7.09
N ALA A 317 27.79 37.16 -6.30
CA ALA A 317 29.06 37.86 -5.99
C ALA A 317 29.92 38.10 -7.23
N GLN A 318 29.97 37.11 -8.15
CA GLN A 318 30.71 37.28 -9.41
C GLN A 318 30.03 38.31 -10.33
N ALA A 319 28.70 38.32 -10.40
CA ALA A 319 27.96 39.31 -11.19
C ALA A 319 28.16 40.74 -10.64
N GLU A 320 28.16 40.90 -9.32
CA GLU A 320 28.42 42.19 -8.69
C GLU A 320 29.85 42.67 -8.98
N LYS A 321 30.86 41.78 -8.87
CA LYS A 321 32.24 42.07 -9.24
C LYS A 321 32.36 42.48 -10.70
N ASN A 322 31.72 41.78 -11.61
CA ASN A 322 31.74 42.09 -13.03
C ASN A 322 31.07 43.45 -13.32
N LYS A 323 29.93 43.74 -12.66
CA LYS A 323 29.25 45.04 -12.76
C LYS A 323 30.14 46.17 -12.28
N ARG A 324 30.85 45.98 -11.18
CA ARG A 324 31.82 46.96 -10.65
C ARG A 324 32.98 47.19 -11.61
N LEU A 325 33.54 46.12 -12.20
CA LEU A 325 34.61 46.25 -13.20
C LEU A 325 34.13 46.94 -14.47
N ALA A 326 32.92 46.63 -14.96
CA ALA A 326 32.34 47.32 -16.11
C ALA A 326 32.13 48.81 -15.84
N PHE A 327 31.62 49.17 -14.65
CA PHE A 327 31.45 50.56 -14.25
C PHE A 327 32.78 51.32 -14.21
N ILE A 328 33.85 50.70 -13.65
CA ILE A 328 35.21 51.31 -13.63
C ILE A 328 35.72 51.46 -15.06
N GLY A 329 35.51 50.47 -15.93
CA GLY A 329 35.92 50.54 -17.34
C GLY A 329 35.21 51.66 -18.11
N GLU A 330 33.90 51.83 -17.91
CA GLU A 330 33.13 52.93 -18.53
C GLU A 330 33.59 54.30 -18.05
N MET A 331 33.81 54.46 -16.73
CA MET A 331 34.36 55.71 -16.17
C MET A 331 35.75 55.98 -16.69
N ALA A 332 36.62 54.98 -16.78
CA ALA A 332 38.00 55.17 -17.30
C ALA A 332 37.98 55.60 -18.76
N ALA A 333 37.12 55.04 -19.60
CA ALA A 333 36.95 55.42 -21.00
C ALA A 333 36.46 56.89 -21.13
N GLY A 334 35.45 57.26 -20.31
CA GLY A 334 34.97 58.67 -20.26
C GLY A 334 36.07 59.68 -19.85
N LEU A 335 36.77 59.38 -18.75
CA LEU A 335 37.88 60.24 -18.26
C LEU A 335 39.02 60.34 -19.29
N ALA A 336 39.36 59.22 -19.95
CA ALA A 336 40.41 59.25 -21.01
C ALA A 336 40.02 60.17 -22.16
N HIS A 337 38.76 60.17 -22.59
CA HIS A 337 38.23 61.06 -23.62
C HIS A 337 38.25 62.49 -23.16
N ASP A 338 37.78 62.79 -21.96
CA ASP A 338 37.69 64.16 -21.43
C ASP A 338 39.07 64.77 -21.13
N LEU A 339 40.06 63.93 -20.79
CA LEU A 339 41.46 64.41 -20.62
C LEU A 339 42.21 64.60 -21.96
N ARG A 340 41.89 63.83 -23.00
CA ARG A 340 42.51 63.95 -24.32
C ARG A 340 42.18 65.25 -24.98
N ASN A 341 40.99 65.78 -24.85
CA ASN A 341 40.55 67.02 -25.46
C ASN A 341 41.37 68.26 -25.00
N PRO A 342 41.58 68.52 -23.71
CA PRO A 342 42.42 69.65 -23.26
C PRO A 342 43.92 69.48 -23.63
N LEU A 343 44.43 68.21 -23.62
CA LEU A 343 45.81 67.95 -24.05
C LEU A 343 46.00 68.20 -25.54
N LEU A 344 45.04 67.96 -26.40
CA LEU A 344 45.04 68.30 -27.82
C LEU A 344 45.04 69.84 -27.99
N SER A 345 44.22 70.55 -27.22
CA SER A 345 44.16 72.03 -27.23
C SER A 345 45.47 72.64 -26.79
N ILE A 346 46.12 72.14 -25.72
CA ILE A 346 47.43 72.59 -25.25
C ILE A 346 48.49 72.36 -26.34
N SER A 347 48.50 71.18 -26.96
CA SER A 347 49.44 70.87 -28.05
C SER A 347 49.29 71.77 -29.22
N GLY A 348 48.02 72.00 -29.67
CA GLY A 348 47.75 72.92 -30.76
C GLY A 348 48.21 74.39 -30.47
N SER A 349 47.94 74.86 -29.24
CA SER A 349 48.37 76.21 -28.82
C SER A 349 49.89 76.33 -28.79
N ILE A 350 50.61 75.34 -28.31
CA ILE A 350 52.07 75.35 -28.29
C ILE A 350 52.65 75.32 -29.71
N GLN A 351 52.09 74.53 -30.60
CA GLN A 351 52.50 74.48 -32.00
C GLN A 351 52.24 75.79 -32.72
N MET A 352 51.17 76.50 -32.46
CA MET A 352 50.91 77.86 -32.98
C MET A 352 51.91 78.81 -32.44
N LEU A 353 52.19 78.87 -31.15
CA LEU A 353 53.21 79.74 -30.55
C LEU A 353 54.58 79.45 -31.13
N GLN A 354 54.98 78.22 -31.36
CA GLN A 354 56.26 77.90 -32.02
C GLN A 354 56.37 78.39 -33.45
N ARG A 355 55.28 78.50 -34.15
CA ARG A 355 55.24 78.96 -35.54
C ARG A 355 55.24 80.44 -35.67
N ASP A 356 54.49 81.12 -34.80
CA ASP A 356 54.20 82.58 -34.95
C ASP A 356 55.14 83.47 -34.18
N LEU A 357 55.96 82.96 -33.24
CA LEU A 357 56.91 83.68 -32.43
C LEU A 357 58.35 83.31 -32.83
N LYS A 358 59.25 84.37 -32.86
CA LYS A 358 60.68 84.14 -32.93
C LYS A 358 61.16 83.76 -31.51
N LEU A 359 61.25 82.48 -31.21
CA LEU A 359 61.67 81.97 -29.92
C LEU A 359 63.18 81.96 -29.78
N ASP A 360 63.67 82.24 -28.59
CA ASP A 360 65.09 82.10 -28.26
C ASP A 360 65.34 80.56 -27.88
N SER A 361 66.64 80.25 -27.67
CA SER A 361 67.02 78.85 -27.36
C SER A 361 66.48 78.34 -26.03
N THR A 362 66.11 79.21 -25.12
CA THR A 362 65.53 78.89 -23.81
C THR A 362 64.03 78.57 -23.95
N ASP A 363 63.34 79.41 -24.73
CA ASP A 363 61.87 79.19 -25.00
C ASP A 363 61.63 77.93 -25.80
N GLU A 364 62.48 77.63 -26.80
CA GLU A 364 62.40 76.35 -27.51
C GLU A 364 62.57 75.14 -26.58
N ARG A 365 63.46 75.24 -25.59
CA ARG A 365 63.63 74.12 -24.59
C ARG A 365 62.40 73.97 -23.71
N LEU A 366 61.84 75.05 -23.25
CA LEU A 366 60.59 74.98 -22.42
C LEU A 366 59.46 74.41 -23.19
N MET A 367 59.23 74.80 -24.44
CA MET A 367 58.19 74.21 -25.30
C MET A 367 58.39 72.66 -25.52
N LYS A 368 59.62 72.23 -25.72
CA LYS A 368 59.93 70.79 -25.81
C LYS A 368 59.64 70.01 -24.53
N VAL A 369 59.88 70.63 -23.35
CA VAL A 369 59.57 70.03 -22.06
C VAL A 369 58.05 69.86 -21.90
N ILE A 370 57.28 70.92 -22.24
CA ILE A 370 55.82 70.88 -22.13
C ILE A 370 55.20 69.78 -23.07
N LEU A 371 55.66 69.72 -24.33
CA LEU A 371 55.24 68.73 -25.29
C LEU A 371 55.58 67.31 -24.81
N ARG A 372 56.79 67.14 -24.25
CA ARG A 372 57.19 65.83 -23.69
C ARG A 372 56.32 65.40 -22.48
N ALA A 373 55.97 66.33 -21.57
CA ALA A 373 55.09 66.12 -20.47
C ALA A 373 53.67 65.75 -20.94
N LYS A 374 53.17 66.46 -21.97
CA LYS A 374 51.88 66.12 -22.63
C LYS A 374 51.90 64.71 -23.20
N ASP A 375 52.95 64.30 -23.94
CA ASP A 375 53.09 62.97 -24.52
C ASP A 375 53.15 61.88 -23.43
N GLN A 376 53.81 62.17 -22.31
CA GLN A 376 53.82 61.29 -21.15
C GLN A 376 52.40 61.08 -20.55
N LEU A 377 51.62 62.17 -20.39
CA LEU A 377 50.24 62.12 -19.92
C LEU A 377 49.33 61.33 -20.89
N GLU A 378 49.50 61.56 -22.19
CA GLU A 378 48.72 60.83 -23.22
C GLU A 378 49.02 59.33 -23.22
N ASN A 379 50.31 58.95 -23.02
CA ASN A 379 50.71 57.56 -22.88
C ASN A 379 50.14 56.92 -21.57
N LEU A 380 50.12 57.64 -20.45
CA LEU A 380 49.51 57.18 -19.22
C LEU A 380 47.99 56.93 -19.40
N ILE A 381 47.29 57.89 -20.04
CA ILE A 381 45.83 57.74 -20.33
C ILE A 381 45.56 56.55 -21.29
N LYS A 382 46.46 56.30 -22.25
CA LYS A 382 46.31 55.17 -23.20
C LYS A 382 46.53 53.80 -22.55
N ASN A 383 47.33 53.73 -21.49
CA ASN A 383 47.68 52.51 -20.78
C ASN A 383 46.77 52.26 -19.57
N PHE A 384 45.87 53.17 -19.25
CA PHE A 384 44.86 53.04 -18.19
C PHE A 384 43.58 52.47 -18.74
#